data_93e100426763864aab8f3db86311edf0
#
_entry.id   93e100426763864aab8f3db86311edf0
#
_cell.length_a   1.000
_cell.length_b   1.000
_cell.length_c   1.000
_cell.angle_alpha   90.00
_cell.angle_beta   90.00
_cell.angle_gamma   90.00
#
_symmetry.space_group_name_H-M   'P 1'
#
loop_
_entity.id
_entity.type
_entity.pdbx_description
1 polymer ?
#
loop_
_entity_poly.entity_id
_entity_poly.type
_entity_poly.pdbx_seq_one_letter_code
_entity_poly.pdbx_strand_id
1 'polypeptide(L)'
;IKCDIALPCATQNELLLDDAKMLVENGCIAVAEGANMPTTLEATKYLQQNGVMFAPGKAANAGGVATSALEMSQNSERISWTFEKVDKKLKDIMVNIYHNVDDAAKKYNLDGDYVSGANIAGFEKVADAMMAQGIV
;
A
#
# COMPACT_ATOMS: atom_id res chain seq x y z
N ILE A 1 -13.00 -0.91 20.43
CA ILE A 1 -14.05 -0.23 19.66
C ILE A 1 -14.29 -1.05 18.41
N LYS A 2 -15.56 -1.37 18.10
CA LYS A 2 -15.92 -2.08 16.88
C LYS A 2 -15.71 -1.17 15.66
N CYS A 3 -15.03 -1.67 14.65
CA CYS A 3 -14.84 -0.99 13.36
C CYS A 3 -14.78 -2.03 12.24
N ASP A 4 -15.20 -1.65 11.05
CA ASP A 4 -15.10 -2.49 9.85
C ASP A 4 -13.71 -2.38 9.20
N ILE A 5 -13.13 -1.18 9.27
CA ILE A 5 -11.82 -0.89 8.66
C ILE A 5 -10.94 -0.17 9.70
N ALA A 6 -9.68 -0.59 9.80
CA ALA A 6 -8.68 0.09 10.62
C ALA A 6 -7.58 0.72 9.74
N LEU A 7 -7.26 1.97 10.04
CA LEU A 7 -6.27 2.76 9.29
C LEU A 7 -5.18 3.27 10.25
N PRO A 8 -4.16 2.45 10.57
CA PRO A 8 -3.05 2.90 11.41
C PRO A 8 -2.22 3.94 10.64
N CYS A 9 -2.20 5.17 11.15
CA CYS A 9 -1.64 6.33 10.46
C CYS A 9 -0.64 7.15 11.31
N ALA A 10 -0.29 6.70 12.52
CA ALA A 10 0.51 7.51 13.42
C ALA A 10 2.00 7.19 13.33
N THR A 11 2.41 6.00 13.76
CA THR A 11 3.84 5.69 13.88
C THR A 11 4.16 4.22 13.65
N GLN A 12 5.44 3.93 13.50
CA GLN A 12 5.95 2.57 13.34
C GLN A 12 5.61 1.72 14.58
N ASN A 13 5.21 0.47 14.34
CA ASN A 13 4.88 -0.53 15.38
C ASN A 13 3.81 -0.07 16.39
N GLU A 14 2.84 0.71 15.95
CA GLU A 14 1.72 1.13 16.81
C GLU A 14 0.63 0.04 16.95
N LEU A 15 0.54 -0.89 15.99
CA LEU A 15 -0.41 -1.99 16.01
C LEU A 15 0.34 -3.30 16.28
N LEU A 16 0.22 -3.79 17.51
CA LEU A 16 0.87 -4.99 17.99
C LEU A 16 -0.05 -6.22 17.82
N LEU A 17 0.47 -7.41 18.13
CA LEU A 17 -0.29 -8.65 18.02
C LEU A 17 -1.60 -8.65 18.82
N ASP A 18 -1.59 -8.11 20.03
CA ASP A 18 -2.80 -8.08 20.87
C ASP A 18 -3.85 -7.10 20.32
N ASP A 19 -3.41 -5.99 19.71
CA ASP A 19 -4.30 -5.08 19.01
C ASP A 19 -4.94 -5.76 17.79
N ALA A 20 -4.14 -6.53 17.03
CA ALA A 20 -4.63 -7.30 15.88
C ALA A 20 -5.68 -8.34 16.29
N LYS A 21 -5.48 -9.03 17.43
CA LYS A 21 -6.47 -9.97 17.98
C LYS A 21 -7.79 -9.25 18.30
N MET A 22 -7.70 -8.09 18.96
CA MET A 22 -8.89 -7.28 19.27
C MET A 22 -9.63 -6.81 18.01
N LEU A 23 -8.90 -6.43 16.94
CA LEU A 23 -9.52 -6.07 15.67
C LEU A 23 -10.28 -7.24 15.05
N VAL A 24 -9.68 -8.43 15.01
CA VAL A 24 -10.33 -9.64 14.50
C VAL A 24 -11.57 -10.01 15.33
N GLU A 25 -11.46 -10.01 16.64
CA GLU A 25 -12.59 -10.30 17.57
C GLU A 25 -13.74 -9.30 17.40
N ASN A 26 -13.43 -8.05 17.09
CA ASN A 26 -14.42 -7.01 16.84
C ASN A 26 -15.00 -7.01 15.41
N GLY A 27 -14.57 -7.94 14.56
CA GLY A 27 -15.09 -8.13 13.21
C GLY A 27 -14.53 -7.15 12.17
N CYS A 28 -13.31 -6.64 12.38
CA CYS A 28 -12.60 -5.85 11.38
C CYS A 28 -12.35 -6.68 10.12
N ILE A 29 -12.72 -6.16 8.96
CA ILE A 29 -12.60 -6.85 7.67
C ILE A 29 -11.40 -6.40 6.84
N ALA A 30 -10.85 -5.21 7.13
CA ALA A 30 -9.70 -4.69 6.40
C ALA A 30 -8.82 -3.78 7.28
N VAL A 31 -7.52 -3.86 7.03
CA VAL A 31 -6.51 -2.94 7.58
C VAL A 31 -5.73 -2.34 6.43
N ALA A 32 -5.59 -1.02 6.39
CA ALA A 32 -4.77 -0.34 5.39
C ALA A 32 -3.82 0.66 6.08
N GLU A 33 -2.54 0.46 5.87
CA GLU A 33 -1.49 1.21 6.55
C GLU A 33 -1.31 2.60 5.94
N GLY A 34 -1.61 3.64 6.71
CA GLY A 34 -1.29 5.03 6.34
C GLY A 34 0.09 5.47 6.79
N ALA A 35 0.58 4.94 7.91
CA ALA A 35 1.96 5.16 8.37
C ALA A 35 2.94 4.18 7.69
N ASN A 36 4.24 4.39 7.94
CA ASN A 36 5.29 3.47 7.50
C ASN A 36 5.51 2.37 8.55
N MET A 37 5.20 1.12 8.19
CA MET A 37 5.31 -0.06 9.05
C MET A 37 4.61 0.10 10.41
N PRO A 38 3.36 0.55 10.48
CA PRO A 38 2.66 0.72 11.76
C PRO A 38 2.30 -0.61 12.40
N THR A 39 2.13 -1.67 11.60
CA THR A 39 1.74 -3.00 12.04
C THR A 39 2.97 -3.90 12.15
N THR A 40 3.14 -4.56 13.29
CA THR A 40 4.24 -5.51 13.46
C THR A 40 4.07 -6.73 12.54
N LEU A 41 5.17 -7.41 12.20
CA LEU A 41 5.13 -8.58 11.32
C LEU A 41 4.23 -9.69 11.88
N GLU A 42 4.23 -9.88 13.20
CA GLU A 42 3.38 -10.88 13.86
C GLU A 42 1.90 -10.51 13.75
N ALA A 43 1.57 -9.24 13.95
CA ALA A 43 0.22 -8.71 13.79
C ALA A 43 -0.27 -8.83 12.34
N THR A 44 0.57 -8.48 11.36
CA THR A 44 0.25 -8.62 9.93
C THR A 44 -0.08 -10.07 9.58
N LYS A 45 0.76 -11.03 9.99
CA LYS A 45 0.52 -12.45 9.76
C LYS A 45 -0.77 -12.93 10.41
N TYR A 46 -1.03 -12.50 11.64
CA TYR A 46 -2.25 -12.87 12.35
C TYR A 46 -3.52 -12.35 11.64
N LEU A 47 -3.52 -11.09 11.21
CA LEU A 47 -4.63 -10.49 10.46
C LEU A 47 -4.90 -11.26 9.16
N GLN A 48 -3.87 -11.53 8.36
CA GLN A 48 -3.99 -12.28 7.11
C GLN A 48 -4.51 -13.72 7.35
N GLN A 49 -4.01 -14.42 8.36
CA GLN A 49 -4.44 -15.79 8.71
C GLN A 49 -5.90 -15.84 9.16
N ASN A 50 -6.45 -14.75 9.68
CA ASN A 50 -7.85 -14.64 10.08
C ASN A 50 -8.74 -14.00 9.02
N GLY A 51 -8.27 -13.90 7.76
CA GLY A 51 -9.06 -13.45 6.63
C GLY A 51 -9.30 -11.94 6.56
N VAL A 52 -8.56 -11.15 7.34
CA VAL A 52 -8.59 -9.69 7.26
C VAL A 52 -7.78 -9.24 6.04
N MET A 53 -8.40 -8.48 5.15
CA MET A 53 -7.69 -7.86 4.02
C MET A 53 -6.63 -6.89 4.55
N PHE A 54 -5.39 -7.07 4.12
CA PHE A 54 -4.28 -6.24 4.60
C PHE A 54 -3.60 -5.51 3.45
N ALA A 55 -3.68 -4.19 3.46
CA ALA A 55 -3.02 -3.31 2.49
C ALA A 55 -1.74 -2.70 3.09
N PRO A 56 -0.55 -3.14 2.66
CA PRO A 56 0.71 -2.72 3.24
C PRO A 56 1.02 -1.25 2.93
N GLY A 57 1.69 -0.56 3.86
CA GLY A 57 2.02 0.86 3.77
C GLY A 57 2.71 1.25 2.47
N LYS A 58 3.65 0.44 1.98
CA LYS A 58 4.36 0.69 0.71
C LYS A 58 3.45 0.86 -0.52
N ALA A 59 2.20 0.37 -0.45
CA ALA A 59 1.18 0.57 -1.47
C ALA A 59 0.10 1.54 -0.98
N ALA A 60 -0.45 1.31 0.21
CA ALA A 60 -1.59 2.06 0.72
C ALA A 60 -1.27 3.54 1.02
N ASN A 61 -0.04 3.86 1.48
CA ASN A 61 0.35 5.24 1.79
C ASN A 61 1.06 5.98 0.65
N ALA A 62 1.20 5.37 -0.51
CA ALA A 62 1.91 5.95 -1.66
C ALA A 62 1.28 7.26 -2.19
N GLY A 63 0.04 7.56 -1.82
CA GLY A 63 -0.64 8.79 -2.19
C GLY A 63 0.08 10.06 -1.72
N GLY A 64 0.71 10.02 -0.55
CA GLY A 64 1.49 11.15 -0.04
C GLY A 64 2.66 11.51 -0.95
N VAL A 65 3.52 10.54 -1.27
CA VAL A 65 4.67 10.75 -2.17
C VAL A 65 4.23 11.04 -3.60
N ALA A 66 3.13 10.44 -4.06
CA ALA A 66 2.57 10.73 -5.39
C ALA A 66 2.14 12.19 -5.50
N THR A 67 1.48 12.74 -4.49
CA THR A 67 1.08 14.15 -4.45
C THR A 67 2.30 15.07 -4.47
N SER A 68 3.36 14.75 -3.72
CA SER A 68 4.62 15.49 -3.77
C SER A 68 5.25 15.48 -5.16
N ALA A 69 5.21 14.33 -5.86
CA ALA A 69 5.70 14.25 -7.24
C ALA A 69 4.87 15.10 -8.21
N LEU A 70 3.55 15.16 -8.03
CA LEU A 70 2.67 16.04 -8.81
C LEU A 70 2.97 17.52 -8.55
N GLU A 71 3.24 17.89 -7.30
CA GLU A 71 3.66 19.23 -6.93
C GLU A 71 5.00 19.62 -7.59
N MET A 72 5.99 18.73 -7.51
CA MET A 72 7.30 18.96 -8.18
C MET A 72 7.13 19.12 -9.69
N SER A 73 6.25 18.37 -10.32
CA SER A 73 5.94 18.49 -11.76
C SER A 73 5.35 19.85 -12.08
N GLN A 74 4.37 20.33 -11.32
CA GLN A 74 3.79 21.67 -11.50
C GLN A 74 4.84 22.78 -11.33
N ASN A 75 5.70 22.64 -10.31
CA ASN A 75 6.75 23.61 -10.05
C ASN A 75 7.76 23.66 -11.21
N SER A 76 8.15 22.52 -11.76
CA SER A 76 9.06 22.44 -12.90
C SER A 76 8.48 23.02 -14.18
N GLU A 77 7.19 22.78 -14.42
CA GLU A 77 6.45 23.32 -15.57
C GLU A 77 6.07 24.80 -15.37
N ARG A 78 6.19 25.34 -14.14
CA ARG A 78 5.76 26.69 -13.74
C ARG A 78 4.28 26.95 -13.99
N ILE A 79 3.45 25.94 -13.75
CA ILE A 79 1.98 25.98 -13.90
C ILE A 79 1.31 25.56 -12.62
N SER A 80 0.03 25.90 -12.50
CA SER A 80 -0.83 25.41 -11.43
C SER A 80 -1.99 24.62 -12.02
N TRP A 81 -2.21 23.42 -11.54
CA TRP A 81 -3.38 22.62 -11.89
C TRP A 81 -4.52 22.92 -10.92
N THR A 82 -5.76 22.71 -11.38
CA THR A 82 -6.92 22.81 -10.49
C THR A 82 -6.92 21.64 -9.50
N PHE A 83 -7.64 21.81 -8.40
CA PHE A 83 -7.83 20.75 -7.39
C PHE A 83 -8.35 19.46 -8.04
N GLU A 84 -9.37 19.55 -8.88
CA GLU A 84 -9.99 18.40 -9.54
C GLU A 84 -9.00 17.63 -10.44
N LYS A 85 -8.09 18.36 -11.09
CA LYS A 85 -7.05 17.74 -11.93
C LYS A 85 -6.03 16.99 -11.07
N VAL A 86 -5.62 17.55 -9.94
CA VAL A 86 -4.69 16.89 -9.00
C VAL A 86 -5.36 15.68 -8.37
N ASP A 87 -6.59 15.83 -7.88
CA ASP A 87 -7.36 14.75 -7.26
C ASP A 87 -7.57 13.58 -8.22
N LYS A 88 -7.96 13.87 -9.47
CA LYS A 88 -8.10 12.84 -10.49
C LYS A 88 -6.79 12.09 -10.74
N LYS A 89 -5.66 12.81 -10.88
CA LYS A 89 -4.35 12.18 -11.08
C LYS A 89 -3.96 11.31 -9.90
N LEU A 90 -4.17 11.77 -8.67
CA LEU A 90 -3.91 10.99 -7.46
C LEU A 90 -4.76 9.72 -7.43
N LYS A 91 -6.05 9.83 -7.72
CA LYS A 91 -6.95 8.67 -7.78
C LYS A 91 -6.49 7.66 -8.84
N ASP A 92 -6.16 8.12 -10.05
CA ASP A 92 -5.66 7.26 -11.13
C ASP A 92 -4.36 6.54 -10.71
N ILE A 93 -3.45 7.23 -10.02
CA ILE A 93 -2.21 6.65 -9.48
C ILE A 93 -2.53 5.55 -8.46
N MET A 94 -3.40 5.82 -7.48
CA MET A 94 -3.74 4.84 -6.44
C MET A 94 -4.47 3.61 -7.01
N VAL A 95 -5.36 3.80 -7.97
CA VAL A 95 -6.02 2.69 -8.69
C VAL A 95 -4.98 1.83 -9.43
N ASN A 96 -4.03 2.46 -10.12
CA ASN A 96 -2.97 1.74 -10.82
C ASN A 96 -2.04 0.97 -9.85
N ILE A 97 -1.74 1.55 -8.68
CA ILE A 97 -0.96 0.84 -7.65
C ILE A 97 -1.72 -0.41 -7.19
N TYR A 98 -3.01 -0.29 -6.91
CA TYR A 98 -3.84 -1.42 -6.53
C TYR A 98 -3.79 -2.54 -7.58
N HIS A 99 -4.03 -2.21 -8.86
CA HIS A 99 -3.99 -3.20 -9.94
C HIS A 99 -2.61 -3.85 -10.07
N ASN A 100 -1.53 -3.08 -10.01
CA ASN A 100 -0.17 -3.64 -10.08
C ASN A 100 0.09 -4.65 -8.95
N VAL A 101 -0.37 -4.36 -7.74
CA VAL A 101 -0.22 -5.24 -6.58
C VAL A 101 -1.08 -6.50 -6.72
N ASP A 102 -2.33 -6.33 -7.12
CA ASP A 102 -3.30 -7.42 -7.28
C ASP A 102 -2.91 -8.36 -8.43
N ASP A 103 -2.53 -7.79 -9.57
CA ASP A 103 -2.05 -8.55 -10.73
C ASP A 103 -0.77 -9.32 -10.42
N ALA A 104 0.17 -8.72 -9.70
CA ALA A 104 1.37 -9.40 -9.25
C ALA A 104 1.05 -10.56 -8.29
N ALA A 105 0.16 -10.36 -7.33
CA ALA A 105 -0.28 -11.43 -6.43
C ALA A 105 -0.91 -12.58 -7.22
N LYS A 106 -1.84 -12.30 -8.12
CA LYS A 106 -2.52 -13.30 -8.97
C LYS A 106 -1.54 -14.07 -9.86
N LYS A 107 -0.59 -13.37 -10.49
CA LYS A 107 0.42 -13.97 -11.38
C LYS A 107 1.23 -15.09 -10.70
N TYR A 108 1.43 -14.97 -9.39
CA TYR A 108 2.20 -15.92 -8.59
C TYR A 108 1.33 -16.82 -7.70
N ASN A 109 0.01 -16.89 -7.95
CA ASN A 109 -0.96 -17.70 -7.17
C ASN A 109 -1.03 -17.32 -5.69
N LEU A 110 -0.96 -16.02 -5.40
CA LEU A 110 -1.03 -15.43 -4.07
C LEU A 110 -2.25 -14.50 -3.95
N ASP A 111 -3.38 -14.94 -4.48
CA ASP A 111 -4.61 -14.15 -4.50
C ASP A 111 -4.96 -13.61 -3.11
N GLY A 112 -5.17 -12.29 -3.01
CA GLY A 112 -5.50 -11.61 -1.76
C GLY A 112 -4.30 -11.33 -0.83
N ASP A 113 -3.10 -11.84 -1.11
CA ASP A 113 -1.89 -11.47 -0.39
C ASP A 113 -1.26 -10.20 -0.99
N TYR A 114 -1.80 -9.05 -0.63
CA TYR A 114 -1.29 -7.77 -1.10
C TYR A 114 0.08 -7.39 -0.52
N VAL A 115 0.52 -8.03 0.57
CA VAL A 115 1.88 -7.85 1.11
C VAL A 115 2.90 -8.44 0.14
N SER A 116 2.69 -9.69 -0.26
CA SER A 116 3.54 -10.34 -1.26
C SER A 116 3.39 -9.69 -2.63
N GLY A 117 2.17 -9.35 -3.05
CA GLY A 117 1.91 -8.66 -4.30
C GLY A 117 2.68 -7.35 -4.42
N ALA A 118 2.67 -6.51 -3.38
CA ALA A 118 3.41 -5.25 -3.37
C ALA A 118 4.94 -5.46 -3.43
N ASN A 119 5.45 -6.48 -2.75
CA ASN A 119 6.88 -6.82 -2.81
C ASN A 119 7.28 -7.28 -4.21
N ILE A 120 6.50 -8.16 -4.82
CA ILE A 120 6.76 -8.72 -6.14
C ILE A 120 6.67 -7.62 -7.21
N ALA A 121 5.61 -6.82 -7.21
CA ALA A 121 5.44 -5.72 -8.17
C ALA A 121 6.61 -4.73 -8.13
N GLY A 122 7.09 -4.39 -6.92
CA GLY A 122 8.27 -3.54 -6.76
C GLY A 122 9.56 -4.20 -7.24
N PHE A 123 9.74 -5.48 -6.95
CA PHE A 123 10.91 -6.25 -7.36
C PHE A 123 10.96 -6.45 -8.88
N GLU A 124 9.86 -6.85 -9.52
CA GLU A 124 9.80 -7.07 -10.98
C GLU A 124 10.25 -5.83 -11.74
N LYS A 125 9.80 -4.65 -11.33
CA LYS A 125 10.18 -3.40 -12.00
C LYS A 125 11.70 -3.17 -11.99
N VAL A 126 12.36 -3.50 -10.88
CA VAL A 126 13.83 -3.38 -10.76
C VAL A 126 14.51 -4.50 -11.52
N ALA A 127 14.02 -5.73 -11.42
CA ALA A 127 14.60 -6.88 -12.12
C ALA A 127 14.53 -6.72 -13.64
N ASP A 128 13.41 -6.25 -14.18
CA ASP A 128 13.26 -5.98 -15.60
C ASP A 128 14.25 -4.91 -16.09
N ALA A 129 14.44 -3.85 -15.30
CA ALA A 129 15.44 -2.83 -15.61
C ALA A 129 16.86 -3.40 -15.59
N MET A 130 17.20 -4.23 -14.61
CA MET A 130 18.50 -4.92 -14.54
C MET A 130 18.72 -5.86 -15.73
N MET A 131 17.68 -6.62 -16.10
CA MET A 131 17.75 -7.51 -17.29
C MET A 131 17.96 -6.72 -18.58
N ALA A 132 17.29 -5.59 -18.72
CA ALA A 132 17.41 -4.73 -19.91
C ALA A 132 18.77 -4.02 -20.01
N GLN A 133 19.35 -3.63 -18.87
CA GLN A 133 20.61 -2.89 -18.81
C GLN A 133 21.85 -3.81 -18.76
N GLY A 134 21.67 -5.06 -18.35
CA GLY A 134 22.75 -5.99 -18.12
C GLY A 134 23.46 -5.77 -16.78
N ILE A 135 24.49 -6.59 -16.54
CA ILE A 135 25.37 -6.47 -15.37
C ILE A 135 26.54 -5.56 -15.78
N VAL A 136 26.66 -4.42 -15.13
CA VAL A 136 27.74 -3.44 -15.39
C VAL A 136 28.80 -3.59 -14.31
#